data_c9bb3f015efad3ae216a2f05a22d5602
#
_entry.id   c9bb3f015efad3ae216a2f05a22d5602
#
_cell.length_a   1.000
_cell.length_b   1.000
_cell.length_c   1.000
_cell.angle_alpha   90.00
_cell.angle_beta   90.00
_cell.angle_gamma   90.00
#
_symmetry.space_group_name_H-M   'P 1'
#
loop_
_entity.id
_entity.type
_entity.pdbx_description
1 polymer ?
#
loop_
_entity_poly.entity_id
_entity_poly.type
_entity_poly.pdbx_seq_one_letter_code
_entity_poly.pdbx_strand_id
1 'polypeptide(L)'
;DPTPEIFAMSETICSEDTFDVLPINGDPTAATIVPLGTTYTWSVLPGLEVTGASDEVIPQNSVNITTDLINSSNIDQEVIYTVTPTSDQGCVGPTFELTITIEPRPIISDKTDAICSGDTFTLSPTNNAPVEIVPANTLYSWVIQSPNTDLTFLTGYSAETDQPLISQTLINTSDEVKTITYIIIPNTGNCEGLPFELDVAVSPGPFVEDIVLDPICSEDTFVVAPITGIPNNNIIVPAGTTYTWTVIDNL
;
A
#
# COMPACT_ATOMS: atom_id res chain seq x y z
N ASP A 1 -32.73 41.41 4.97
CA ASP A 1 -32.31 40.07 4.56
C ASP A 1 -32.58 39.07 5.67
N PRO A 2 -32.92 37.85 5.34
CA PRO A 2 -33.08 36.83 6.35
C PRO A 2 -31.72 36.53 7.05
N THR A 3 -31.80 36.20 8.33
CA THR A 3 -30.64 35.75 9.09
C THR A 3 -30.30 34.34 8.63
N PRO A 4 -29.03 34.02 8.36
CA PRO A 4 -28.63 32.65 8.06
C PRO A 4 -29.00 31.68 9.19
N GLU A 5 -29.54 30.53 8.86
CA GLU A 5 -29.82 29.42 9.78
C GLU A 5 -29.37 28.12 9.13
N ILE A 6 -28.21 27.59 9.58
CA ILE A 6 -27.56 26.43 8.99
C ILE A 6 -27.44 25.36 10.07
N PHE A 7 -27.73 24.12 9.71
CA PHE A 7 -27.65 22.97 10.60
C PHE A 7 -26.31 22.26 10.45
N ALA A 8 -25.98 21.41 11.42
CA ALA A 8 -24.74 20.65 11.42
C ALA A 8 -24.55 19.89 10.11
N MET A 9 -23.31 19.91 9.62
CA MET A 9 -22.86 19.28 8.37
C MET A 9 -21.69 18.35 8.63
N SER A 10 -21.45 17.41 7.74
CA SER A 10 -20.28 16.53 7.80
C SER A 10 -19.75 16.24 6.42
N GLU A 11 -18.43 16.03 6.34
CA GLU A 11 -17.73 15.58 5.14
C GLU A 11 -16.66 14.57 5.53
N THR A 12 -16.31 13.70 4.61
CA THR A 12 -15.22 12.71 4.77
C THR A 12 -14.19 12.91 3.69
N ILE A 13 -12.94 13.00 4.08
CA ILE A 13 -11.79 13.19 3.20
C ILE A 13 -10.68 12.19 3.55
N CYS A 14 -9.74 11.98 2.65
CA CYS A 14 -8.52 11.25 2.98
C CYS A 14 -7.48 12.15 3.65
N SER A 15 -6.61 11.56 4.45
CA SER A 15 -5.40 12.25 4.95
C SER A 15 -4.62 12.85 3.79
N GLU A 16 -4.07 14.04 3.97
CA GLU A 16 -3.38 14.85 2.97
C GLU A 16 -4.31 15.51 1.92
N ASP A 17 -5.63 15.45 2.13
CA ASP A 17 -6.58 16.22 1.33
C ASP A 17 -7.00 17.52 2.04
N THR A 18 -7.57 18.43 1.26
CA THR A 18 -8.25 19.64 1.71
C THR A 18 -9.76 19.47 1.56
N PHE A 19 -10.56 20.33 2.18
CA PHE A 19 -12.00 20.39 1.95
C PHE A 19 -12.46 21.80 1.58
N ASP A 20 -13.61 21.87 0.92
CA ASP A 20 -14.31 23.11 0.58
C ASP A 20 -15.83 22.89 0.64
N VAL A 21 -16.44 23.21 1.78
CA VAL A 21 -17.87 23.03 2.03
C VAL A 21 -18.60 24.33 1.83
N LEU A 22 -19.49 24.37 0.85
CA LEU A 22 -20.38 25.48 0.58
C LEU A 22 -21.80 25.13 1.06
N PRO A 23 -22.29 25.70 2.20
CA PRO A 23 -23.67 25.52 2.62
C PRO A 23 -24.62 26.07 1.58
N ILE A 24 -25.69 25.33 1.28
CA ILE A 24 -26.71 25.73 0.32
C ILE A 24 -28.10 25.77 0.97
N ASN A 25 -28.97 26.62 0.44
CA ASN A 25 -30.33 26.77 0.96
C ASN A 25 -31.14 25.46 0.80
N GLY A 26 -31.72 24.97 1.89
CA GLY A 26 -32.52 23.75 1.91
C GLY A 26 -31.70 22.45 2.13
N ASP A 27 -30.40 22.56 2.38
CA ASP A 27 -29.51 21.41 2.65
C ASP A 27 -28.63 21.69 3.90
N PRO A 28 -28.43 20.75 4.83
CA PRO A 28 -28.88 19.34 4.88
C PRO A 28 -30.38 19.19 5.23
N THR A 29 -31.08 20.21 5.55
CA THR A 29 -32.53 20.15 5.87
C THR A 29 -33.29 21.24 5.13
N ALA A 30 -34.61 21.03 4.89
CA ALA A 30 -35.48 22.02 4.28
C ALA A 30 -35.62 23.34 5.10
N ALA A 31 -35.18 23.32 6.38
CA ALA A 31 -35.16 24.49 7.25
C ALA A 31 -33.87 25.31 7.13
N THR A 32 -32.84 24.79 6.43
CA THR A 32 -31.57 25.51 6.21
C THR A 32 -31.83 26.76 5.35
N ILE A 33 -31.44 27.92 5.86
CA ILE A 33 -31.55 29.22 5.21
C ILE A 33 -30.16 29.80 4.99
N VAL A 34 -29.76 29.93 3.72
CA VAL A 34 -28.49 30.52 3.30
C VAL A 34 -28.78 31.71 2.37
N PRO A 35 -28.89 32.93 2.91
CA PRO A 35 -29.05 34.12 2.08
C PRO A 35 -27.92 34.31 1.08
N LEU A 36 -28.19 34.89 -0.07
CA LEU A 36 -27.19 35.21 -1.07
C LEU A 36 -26.11 36.14 -0.48
N GLY A 37 -24.84 35.85 -0.72
CA GLY A 37 -23.68 36.60 -0.20
C GLY A 37 -23.36 36.30 1.27
N THR A 38 -23.88 35.21 1.85
CA THR A 38 -23.48 34.74 3.17
C THR A 38 -21.99 34.41 3.17
N THR A 39 -21.30 34.85 4.20
CA THR A 39 -19.90 34.58 4.48
C THR A 39 -19.73 33.82 5.79
N TYR A 40 -18.61 33.17 5.96
CA TYR A 40 -18.33 32.25 7.06
C TYR A 40 -17.01 32.59 7.74
N THR A 41 -17.00 32.52 9.06
CA THR A 41 -15.78 32.44 9.88
C THR A 41 -15.88 31.24 10.78
N TRP A 42 -14.76 30.68 11.25
CA TRP A 42 -14.77 29.49 12.09
C TRP A 42 -13.64 29.44 13.09
N SER A 43 -13.90 28.68 14.15
CA SER A 43 -12.88 28.19 15.05
C SER A 43 -12.87 26.66 15.03
N VAL A 44 -11.71 26.05 15.28
CA VAL A 44 -11.53 24.61 15.22
C VAL A 44 -11.01 24.07 16.54
N LEU A 45 -11.48 22.88 16.92
CA LEU A 45 -10.88 22.07 17.96
C LEU A 45 -10.20 20.87 17.27
N PRO A 46 -8.86 20.93 17.06
CA PRO A 46 -8.16 19.84 16.39
C PRO A 46 -8.12 18.58 17.26
N GLY A 47 -8.18 17.40 16.63
CA GLY A 47 -7.88 16.13 17.25
C GLY A 47 -6.38 16.00 17.59
N LEU A 48 -6.02 15.06 18.49
CA LEU A 48 -4.63 14.86 18.93
C LEU A 48 -3.73 14.32 17.81
N GLU A 49 -4.30 13.55 16.88
CA GLU A 49 -3.57 12.86 15.81
C GLU A 49 -3.76 13.54 14.43
N VAL A 50 -4.34 14.77 14.42
CA VAL A 50 -4.57 15.54 13.21
C VAL A 50 -3.79 16.85 13.24
N THR A 51 -3.12 17.16 12.14
CA THR A 51 -2.47 18.46 11.90
C THR A 51 -3.05 19.14 10.66
N GLY A 52 -2.81 20.45 10.49
CA GLY A 52 -3.29 21.24 9.35
C GLY A 52 -4.59 22.01 9.62
N ALA A 53 -5.35 21.66 10.65
CA ALA A 53 -6.56 22.39 11.02
C ALA A 53 -6.24 23.80 11.57
N SER A 54 -7.02 24.80 11.17
CA SER A 54 -6.81 26.19 11.58
C SER A 54 -8.12 26.97 11.70
N ASP A 55 -8.13 27.96 12.59
CA ASP A 55 -9.20 28.96 12.67
C ASP A 55 -9.17 29.90 11.46
N GLU A 56 -10.33 30.47 11.14
CA GLU A 56 -10.45 31.54 10.15
C GLU A 56 -11.34 32.68 10.69
N VAL A 57 -10.74 33.85 10.78
CA VAL A 57 -11.40 35.07 11.31
C VAL A 57 -11.75 36.09 10.20
N ILE A 58 -11.22 35.87 9.00
CA ILE A 58 -11.55 36.68 7.81
C ILE A 58 -12.76 36.03 7.12
N PRO A 59 -13.86 36.78 6.85
CA PRO A 59 -15.01 36.17 6.20
C PRO A 59 -14.69 35.53 4.86
N GLN A 60 -15.05 34.25 4.70
CA GLN A 60 -14.88 33.45 3.50
C GLN A 60 -16.25 33.16 2.85
N ASN A 61 -16.24 32.86 1.54
CA ASN A 61 -17.47 32.54 0.80
C ASN A 61 -17.90 31.07 0.95
N SER A 62 -17.02 30.22 1.45
CA SER A 62 -17.25 28.81 1.79
C SER A 62 -16.44 28.46 3.05
N VAL A 63 -16.74 27.31 3.67
CA VAL A 63 -15.94 26.79 4.78
C VAL A 63 -14.88 25.89 4.19
N ASN A 64 -13.64 26.35 4.14
CA ASN A 64 -12.54 25.62 3.51
C ASN A 64 -11.23 25.77 4.29
N ILE A 65 -10.28 24.89 3.98
CA ILE A 65 -8.89 25.04 4.37
C ILE A 65 -7.97 24.96 3.14
N THR A 66 -6.86 25.67 3.19
CA THR A 66 -5.86 25.68 2.13
C THR A 66 -4.64 24.82 2.46
N THR A 67 -4.60 24.23 3.65
CA THR A 67 -3.58 23.32 4.13
C THR A 67 -4.15 21.91 4.24
N ASP A 68 -3.35 20.91 3.88
CA ASP A 68 -3.77 19.52 3.97
C ASP A 68 -4.04 19.11 5.43
N LEU A 69 -5.13 18.38 5.65
CA LEU A 69 -5.39 17.73 6.93
C LEU A 69 -4.65 16.39 6.96
N ILE A 70 -3.75 16.23 7.91
CA ILE A 70 -2.93 15.02 8.04
C ILE A 70 -3.37 14.23 9.27
N ASN A 71 -3.86 13.02 9.05
CA ASN A 71 -4.12 12.01 10.07
C ASN A 71 -2.91 11.10 10.20
N SER A 72 -2.21 11.19 11.32
CA SER A 72 -1.00 10.38 11.62
C SER A 72 -1.29 9.04 12.29
N SER A 73 -2.55 8.68 12.45
CA SER A 73 -3.01 7.41 13.03
C SER A 73 -3.45 6.41 11.95
N ASN A 74 -3.80 5.19 12.33
CA ASN A 74 -4.33 4.17 11.43
C ASN A 74 -5.85 3.98 11.54
N ILE A 75 -6.55 4.93 12.17
CA ILE A 75 -8.01 4.96 12.31
C ILE A 75 -8.53 6.34 11.90
N ASP A 76 -9.81 6.42 11.58
CA ASP A 76 -10.46 7.68 11.26
C ASP A 76 -10.34 8.66 12.44
N GLN A 77 -10.07 9.91 12.11
CA GLN A 77 -10.03 11.02 13.05
C GLN A 77 -11.04 12.07 12.66
N GLU A 78 -11.58 12.80 13.64
CA GLU A 78 -12.53 13.86 13.42
C GLU A 78 -11.96 15.23 13.83
N VAL A 79 -12.26 16.23 13.02
CA VAL A 79 -12.03 17.64 13.34
C VAL A 79 -13.36 18.36 13.28
N ILE A 80 -13.68 19.12 14.34
CA ILE A 80 -14.95 19.85 14.45
C ILE A 80 -14.68 21.33 14.31
N TYR A 81 -15.27 21.93 13.30
CA TYR A 81 -15.29 23.38 13.06
C TYR A 81 -16.59 23.98 13.57
N THR A 82 -16.49 24.97 14.48
CA THR A 82 -17.63 25.80 14.89
C THR A 82 -17.71 26.99 13.96
N VAL A 83 -18.68 26.99 13.08
CA VAL A 83 -18.82 27.96 11.97
C VAL A 83 -19.85 29.01 12.30
N THR A 84 -19.53 30.28 12.05
CA THR A 84 -20.41 31.44 12.23
C THR A 84 -20.78 32.00 10.84
N PRO A 85 -22.03 31.86 10.39
CA PRO A 85 -22.49 32.46 9.13
C PRO A 85 -22.91 33.93 9.34
N THR A 86 -22.62 34.79 8.37
CA THR A 86 -23.02 36.20 8.37
C THR A 86 -23.54 36.55 7.00
N SER A 87 -24.76 37.10 6.92
CA SER A 87 -25.37 37.56 5.66
C SER A 87 -24.62 38.78 5.10
N ASP A 88 -24.81 39.07 3.81
CA ASP A 88 -24.26 40.28 3.12
C ASP A 88 -24.59 41.58 3.83
N GLN A 89 -25.74 41.66 4.52
CA GLN A 89 -26.17 42.87 5.30
C GLN A 89 -25.64 42.86 6.74
N GLY A 90 -24.77 41.92 7.11
CA GLY A 90 -24.16 41.82 8.44
C GLY A 90 -25.04 41.18 9.51
N CYS A 91 -26.12 40.46 9.15
CA CYS A 91 -26.90 39.70 10.10
C CYS A 91 -26.17 38.39 10.45
N VAL A 92 -25.71 38.27 11.69
CA VAL A 92 -25.03 37.06 12.20
C VAL A 92 -26.07 36.00 12.56
N GLY A 93 -25.91 34.80 11.97
CA GLY A 93 -26.73 33.63 12.29
C GLY A 93 -26.21 32.84 13.49
N PRO A 94 -27.01 31.87 13.96
CA PRO A 94 -26.51 30.88 14.94
C PRO A 94 -25.31 30.13 14.38
N THR A 95 -24.37 29.77 15.26
CA THR A 95 -23.25 28.91 14.88
C THR A 95 -23.75 27.50 14.58
N PHE A 96 -23.07 26.81 13.65
CA PHE A 96 -23.27 25.39 13.37
C PHE A 96 -21.98 24.64 13.42
N GLU A 97 -22.03 23.31 13.58
CA GLU A 97 -20.89 22.44 13.54
C GLU A 97 -20.69 21.85 12.15
N LEU A 98 -19.47 21.88 11.66
CA LEU A 98 -19.00 21.13 10.51
C LEU A 98 -17.98 20.09 10.99
N THR A 99 -18.33 18.80 10.89
CA THR A 99 -17.45 17.69 11.24
C THR A 99 -16.76 17.18 9.99
N ILE A 100 -15.42 17.19 10.00
CA ILE A 100 -14.61 16.58 8.95
C ILE A 100 -14.03 15.28 9.48
N THR A 101 -14.41 14.16 8.88
CA THR A 101 -13.80 12.85 9.14
C THR A 101 -12.61 12.66 8.21
N ILE A 102 -11.42 12.43 8.76
CA ILE A 102 -10.19 12.24 8.01
C ILE A 102 -9.80 10.75 8.06
N GLU A 103 -10.06 10.03 6.98
CA GLU A 103 -9.67 8.63 6.82
C GLU A 103 -8.14 8.54 6.65
N PRO A 104 -7.46 7.60 7.32
CA PRO A 104 -6.02 7.45 7.20
C PRO A 104 -5.62 6.94 5.82
N ARG A 105 -4.59 7.55 5.24
CA ARG A 105 -3.95 7.10 4.01
C ARG A 105 -2.85 6.09 4.36
N PRO A 106 -2.81 4.90 3.72
CA PRO A 106 -1.73 3.94 3.99
C PRO A 106 -0.35 4.51 3.62
N ILE A 107 0.62 4.34 4.53
CA ILE A 107 2.03 4.70 4.34
C ILE A 107 2.88 3.49 4.70
N ILE A 108 3.58 2.93 3.72
CA ILE A 108 4.41 1.72 3.88
C ILE A 108 5.74 1.99 3.20
N SER A 109 6.83 1.71 3.91
CA SER A 109 8.19 1.80 3.37
C SER A 109 8.52 0.58 2.50
N ASP A 110 9.53 0.73 1.62
CA ASP A 110 10.05 -0.35 0.79
C ASP A 110 10.46 -1.56 1.63
N LYS A 111 10.28 -2.76 1.06
CA LYS A 111 10.52 -4.05 1.70
C LYS A 111 11.45 -4.92 0.87
N THR A 112 12.10 -5.84 1.54
CA THR A 112 12.92 -6.89 0.90
C THR A 112 12.60 -8.24 1.50
N ASP A 113 12.63 -9.28 0.66
CA ASP A 113 12.51 -10.68 1.09
C ASP A 113 13.46 -11.57 0.30
N ALA A 114 13.74 -12.77 0.81
CA ALA A 114 14.59 -13.75 0.16
C ALA A 114 14.05 -15.16 0.38
N ILE A 115 13.83 -15.88 -0.72
CA ILE A 115 13.25 -17.23 -0.73
C ILE A 115 14.11 -18.18 -1.57
N CYS A 116 13.89 -19.50 -1.40
CA CYS A 116 14.39 -20.49 -2.33
C CYS A 116 13.42 -20.67 -3.52
N SER A 117 13.94 -21.13 -4.65
CA SER A 117 13.14 -21.50 -5.82
C SER A 117 12.07 -22.55 -5.46
N GLY A 118 10.82 -22.26 -5.77
CA GLY A 118 9.66 -23.08 -5.42
C GLY A 118 8.98 -22.70 -4.12
N ASP A 119 9.57 -21.84 -3.31
CA ASP A 119 8.94 -21.34 -2.09
C ASP A 119 7.96 -20.20 -2.39
N THR A 120 7.08 -19.97 -1.41
CA THR A 120 6.11 -18.86 -1.43
C THR A 120 6.58 -17.78 -0.47
N PHE A 121 6.78 -16.56 -0.96
CA PHE A 121 6.91 -15.41 -0.06
C PHE A 121 5.53 -14.89 0.35
N THR A 122 5.47 -14.29 1.53
CA THR A 122 4.25 -13.66 2.03
C THR A 122 4.61 -12.41 2.82
N LEU A 123 4.14 -11.25 2.37
CA LEU A 123 4.30 -9.99 3.07
C LEU A 123 2.92 -9.49 3.55
N SER A 124 2.81 -9.25 4.84
CA SER A 124 1.67 -8.59 5.47
C SER A 124 2.19 -7.39 6.26
N PRO A 125 2.17 -6.18 5.69
CA PRO A 125 2.62 -4.98 6.39
C PRO A 125 1.86 -4.79 7.70
N THR A 126 2.56 -4.32 8.73
CA THR A 126 2.00 -4.11 10.08
C THR A 126 2.03 -2.63 10.44
N ASN A 127 0.99 -2.17 11.14
CA ASN A 127 0.93 -0.78 11.56
C ASN A 127 2.01 -0.45 12.61
N ASN A 128 2.71 0.66 12.39
CA ASN A 128 3.68 1.27 13.29
C ASN A 128 3.61 2.80 13.17
N ALA A 129 2.39 3.34 13.33
CA ALA A 129 2.13 4.77 13.18
C ALA A 129 3.01 5.62 14.13
N PRO A 130 3.47 6.79 13.73
CA PRO A 130 3.19 7.45 12.44
C PRO A 130 4.18 7.08 11.31
N VAL A 131 5.13 6.17 11.55
CA VAL A 131 6.19 5.82 10.57
C VAL A 131 5.64 4.94 9.45
N GLU A 132 4.86 3.94 9.81
CA GLU A 132 4.10 3.12 8.87
C GLU A 132 2.63 3.12 9.30
N ILE A 133 1.76 3.55 8.43
CA ILE A 133 0.32 3.61 8.66
C ILE A 133 -0.33 2.51 7.83
N VAL A 134 -0.89 1.51 8.52
CA VAL A 134 -1.60 0.40 7.89
C VAL A 134 -2.99 0.31 8.52
N PRO A 135 -3.98 0.98 7.96
CA PRO A 135 -5.37 0.88 8.41
C PRO A 135 -5.91 -0.55 8.32
N ALA A 136 -6.92 -0.85 9.12
CA ALA A 136 -7.58 -2.15 9.04
C ALA A 136 -8.19 -2.36 7.64
N ASN A 137 -8.14 -3.60 7.14
CA ASN A 137 -8.65 -3.98 5.82
C ASN A 137 -7.94 -3.33 4.62
N THR A 138 -6.72 -2.82 4.79
CA THR A 138 -5.91 -2.38 3.65
C THR A 138 -5.75 -3.52 2.65
N LEU A 139 -6.03 -3.23 1.39
CA LEU A 139 -5.83 -4.12 0.24
C LEU A 139 -4.62 -3.66 -0.55
N TYR A 140 -4.01 -4.59 -1.26
CA TYR A 140 -2.78 -4.37 -2.03
C TYR A 140 -2.99 -4.74 -3.49
N SER A 141 -2.64 -3.83 -4.37
CA SER A 141 -2.57 -4.08 -5.82
C SER A 141 -1.12 -3.92 -6.25
N TRP A 142 -0.63 -4.80 -7.13
CA TRP A 142 0.76 -4.70 -7.58
C TRP A 142 0.96 -5.02 -9.04
N VAL A 143 2.03 -4.43 -9.57
CA VAL A 143 2.60 -4.75 -10.87
C VAL A 143 4.07 -5.13 -10.71
N ILE A 144 4.63 -5.80 -11.69
CA ILE A 144 6.05 -6.13 -11.72
C ILE A 144 6.81 -4.98 -12.40
N GLN A 145 7.90 -4.53 -11.78
CA GLN A 145 8.75 -3.49 -12.34
C GLN A 145 9.39 -3.98 -13.65
N SER A 146 9.31 -3.18 -14.69
CA SER A 146 9.88 -3.46 -16.01
C SER A 146 10.61 -2.20 -16.53
N PRO A 147 11.78 -2.35 -17.19
CA PRO A 147 12.43 -3.61 -17.58
C PRO A 147 13.25 -4.24 -16.45
N ASN A 148 13.18 -5.57 -16.32
CA ASN A 148 14.02 -6.36 -15.43
C ASN A 148 14.51 -7.62 -16.17
N THR A 149 15.82 -7.76 -16.36
CA THR A 149 16.43 -8.87 -17.10
C THR A 149 16.33 -10.22 -16.36
N ASP A 150 16.20 -10.22 -15.05
CA ASP A 150 16.09 -11.42 -14.22
C ASP A 150 14.77 -12.17 -14.45
N LEU A 151 13.72 -11.45 -14.90
CA LEU A 151 12.41 -12.04 -15.23
C LEU A 151 12.47 -13.12 -16.32
N THR A 152 13.54 -13.15 -17.13
CA THR A 152 13.75 -14.22 -18.11
C THR A 152 13.93 -15.59 -17.45
N PHE A 153 14.43 -15.60 -16.22
CA PHE A 153 14.73 -16.82 -15.44
C PHE A 153 13.74 -17.08 -14.31
N LEU A 154 12.80 -16.16 -14.09
CA LEU A 154 11.79 -16.28 -13.03
C LEU A 154 10.42 -16.61 -13.63
N THR A 155 9.68 -17.46 -12.93
CA THR A 155 8.28 -17.79 -13.25
C THR A 155 7.44 -17.82 -11.97
N GLY A 156 6.11 -17.82 -12.13
CA GLY A 156 5.17 -17.84 -11.00
C GLY A 156 4.74 -16.46 -10.51
N TYR A 157 5.28 -15.38 -11.08
CA TYR A 157 4.87 -14.02 -10.77
C TYR A 157 3.68 -13.58 -11.61
N SER A 158 2.84 -12.72 -11.05
CA SER A 158 1.71 -12.07 -11.71
C SER A 158 1.42 -10.71 -11.08
N ALA A 159 0.82 -9.80 -11.84
CA ALA A 159 0.18 -8.62 -11.29
C ALA A 159 -1.16 -9.03 -10.66
N GLU A 160 -1.52 -8.43 -9.54
CA GLU A 160 -2.77 -8.70 -8.83
C GLU A 160 -3.41 -7.40 -8.35
N THR A 161 -4.71 -7.44 -8.06
CA THR A 161 -5.48 -6.31 -7.55
C THR A 161 -6.27 -6.70 -6.31
N ASP A 162 -6.37 -5.75 -5.37
CA ASP A 162 -7.23 -5.83 -4.18
C ASP A 162 -7.00 -7.10 -3.32
N GLN A 163 -5.75 -7.48 -3.12
CA GLN A 163 -5.39 -8.64 -2.31
C GLN A 163 -5.20 -8.26 -0.83
N PRO A 164 -5.66 -9.09 0.12
CA PRO A 164 -5.50 -8.82 1.55
C PRO A 164 -4.07 -9.03 2.06
N LEU A 165 -3.21 -9.67 1.27
CA LEU A 165 -1.80 -9.88 1.54
C LEU A 165 -1.04 -10.04 0.22
N ILE A 166 0.27 -9.79 0.24
CA ILE A 166 1.14 -9.89 -0.93
C ILE A 166 1.85 -11.24 -0.86
N SER A 167 1.52 -12.17 -1.77
CA SER A 167 2.06 -13.53 -1.73
C SER A 167 2.10 -14.16 -3.11
N GLN A 168 3.26 -14.76 -3.48
CA GLN A 168 3.41 -15.54 -4.71
C GLN A 168 4.46 -16.64 -4.53
N THR A 169 4.33 -17.72 -5.30
CA THR A 169 5.33 -18.80 -5.38
C THR A 169 6.21 -18.56 -6.59
N LEU A 170 7.50 -18.40 -6.38
CA LEU A 170 8.46 -18.08 -7.44
C LEU A 170 9.40 -19.24 -7.74
N ILE A 171 9.67 -19.46 -9.02
CA ILE A 171 10.63 -20.46 -9.49
C ILE A 171 11.75 -19.75 -10.23
N ASN A 172 12.98 -19.99 -9.82
CA ASN A 172 14.19 -19.56 -10.48
C ASN A 172 14.79 -20.73 -11.30
N THR A 173 14.84 -20.57 -12.60
CA THR A 173 15.35 -21.59 -13.55
C THR A 173 16.82 -21.41 -13.91
N SER A 174 17.52 -20.46 -13.28
CA SER A 174 18.97 -20.24 -13.44
C SER A 174 19.76 -20.88 -12.29
N ASP A 175 21.06 -20.79 -12.33
CA ASP A 175 21.98 -21.22 -11.27
C ASP A 175 22.52 -20.07 -10.40
N GLU A 176 21.99 -18.87 -10.59
CA GLU A 176 22.32 -17.66 -9.83
C GLU A 176 21.08 -17.09 -9.14
N VAL A 177 21.27 -16.31 -8.07
CA VAL A 177 20.17 -15.57 -7.45
C VAL A 177 19.61 -14.58 -8.44
N LYS A 178 18.29 -14.53 -8.56
CA LYS A 178 17.54 -13.58 -9.37
C LYS A 178 16.61 -12.76 -8.49
N THR A 179 16.44 -11.48 -8.82
CA THR A 179 15.59 -10.56 -8.06
C THR A 179 14.42 -10.07 -8.89
N ILE A 180 13.25 -10.09 -8.30
CA ILE A 180 12.04 -9.47 -8.85
C ILE A 180 11.61 -8.33 -7.95
N THR A 181 11.25 -7.19 -8.56
CA THR A 181 10.73 -6.02 -7.86
C THR A 181 9.24 -5.86 -8.18
N TYR A 182 8.42 -5.79 -7.14
CA TYR A 182 7.00 -5.45 -7.20
C TYR A 182 6.81 -3.98 -6.83
N ILE A 183 6.01 -3.25 -7.61
CA ILE A 183 5.52 -1.91 -7.26
C ILE A 183 4.11 -2.11 -6.72
N ILE A 184 3.91 -1.82 -5.44
CA ILE A 184 2.70 -2.14 -4.69
C ILE A 184 1.99 -0.87 -4.29
N ILE A 185 0.69 -0.80 -4.55
CA ILE A 185 -0.18 0.30 -4.15
C ILE A 185 -1.15 -0.21 -3.08
N PRO A 186 -1.05 0.27 -1.83
CA PRO A 186 -2.00 -0.05 -0.77
C PRO A 186 -3.25 0.83 -0.89
N ASN A 187 -4.43 0.30 -0.56
CA ASN A 187 -5.70 1.00 -0.65
C ASN A 187 -6.65 0.56 0.47
N THR A 188 -7.36 1.51 1.08
CA THR A 188 -8.40 1.25 2.10
C THR A 188 -9.82 1.26 1.52
N GLY A 189 -9.97 1.29 0.20
CA GLY A 189 -11.25 1.41 -0.51
C GLY A 189 -11.55 2.85 -0.91
N ASN A 190 -11.42 3.82 -0.02
CA ASN A 190 -11.61 5.25 -0.30
C ASN A 190 -10.28 5.99 -0.49
N CYS A 191 -9.24 5.60 0.27
CA CYS A 191 -7.96 6.30 0.31
C CYS A 191 -6.84 5.40 -0.22
N GLU A 192 -6.28 5.80 -1.36
CA GLU A 192 -5.10 5.16 -1.95
C GLU A 192 -3.82 5.71 -1.31
N GLY A 193 -2.94 4.81 -0.89
CA GLY A 193 -1.63 5.16 -0.34
C GLY A 193 -0.57 5.38 -1.41
N LEU A 194 0.63 5.82 -0.99
CA LEU A 194 1.77 5.93 -1.88
C LEU A 194 2.29 4.54 -2.27
N PRO A 195 2.74 4.35 -3.53
CA PRO A 195 3.39 3.11 -3.93
C PRO A 195 4.66 2.86 -3.12
N PHE A 196 4.93 1.59 -2.82
CA PHE A 196 6.19 1.12 -2.25
C PHE A 196 6.74 -0.06 -3.05
N GLU A 197 8.04 -0.33 -2.92
CA GLU A 197 8.71 -1.42 -3.62
C GLU A 197 8.90 -2.62 -2.69
N LEU A 198 8.74 -3.84 -3.26
CA LEU A 198 9.14 -5.09 -2.63
C LEU A 198 10.11 -5.82 -3.54
N ASP A 199 11.36 -5.95 -3.09
CA ASP A 199 12.37 -6.76 -3.75
C ASP A 199 12.37 -8.18 -3.17
N VAL A 200 12.18 -9.18 -4.03
CA VAL A 200 12.26 -10.59 -3.65
C VAL A 200 13.43 -11.25 -4.36
N ALA A 201 14.45 -11.64 -3.58
CA ALA A 201 15.59 -12.40 -4.05
C ALA A 201 15.25 -13.90 -4.05
N VAL A 202 15.33 -14.56 -5.20
CA VAL A 202 15.00 -15.97 -5.38
C VAL A 202 16.28 -16.77 -5.60
N SER A 203 16.72 -17.50 -4.58
CA SER A 203 17.87 -18.41 -4.67
C SER A 203 17.54 -19.63 -5.53
N PRO A 204 18.44 -20.08 -6.42
CA PRO A 204 18.19 -21.25 -7.25
C PRO A 204 18.15 -22.53 -6.42
N GLY A 205 17.26 -23.45 -6.78
CA GLY A 205 17.23 -24.82 -6.27
C GLY A 205 18.09 -25.73 -7.14
N PRO A 206 18.97 -26.59 -6.58
CA PRO A 206 19.69 -27.55 -7.39
C PRO A 206 18.75 -28.60 -7.98
N PHE A 207 18.89 -28.86 -9.26
CA PHE A 207 18.16 -29.89 -9.98
C PHE A 207 19.11 -30.70 -10.87
N VAL A 208 19.21 -32.01 -10.64
CA VAL A 208 20.04 -32.90 -11.41
C VAL A 208 19.20 -34.12 -11.83
N GLU A 209 19.15 -34.39 -13.13
CA GLU A 209 18.51 -35.58 -13.68
C GLU A 209 19.38 -36.83 -13.47
N ASP A 210 18.80 -38.02 -13.66
CA ASP A 210 19.51 -39.29 -13.57
C ASP A 210 20.68 -39.32 -14.57
N ILE A 211 21.86 -39.65 -14.07
CA ILE A 211 23.07 -39.74 -14.88
C ILE A 211 23.42 -41.22 -15.03
N VAL A 212 23.51 -41.67 -16.27
CA VAL A 212 23.97 -43.01 -16.61
C VAL A 212 25.41 -42.91 -17.06
N LEU A 213 26.31 -43.61 -16.38
CA LEU A 213 27.73 -43.69 -16.75
C LEU A 213 28.01 -44.91 -17.63
N ASP A 214 29.03 -44.79 -18.48
CA ASP A 214 29.56 -45.93 -19.21
C ASP A 214 30.11 -47.02 -18.25
N PRO A 215 30.08 -48.31 -18.62
CA PRO A 215 30.65 -49.37 -17.83
C PRO A 215 32.14 -49.13 -17.54
N ILE A 216 32.55 -49.34 -16.29
CA ILE A 216 33.96 -49.28 -15.86
C ILE A 216 34.50 -50.67 -15.58
N CYS A 217 35.81 -50.82 -15.67
CA CYS A 217 36.47 -52.07 -15.29
C CYS A 217 36.54 -52.25 -13.77
N SER A 218 36.79 -53.51 -13.33
CA SER A 218 37.03 -53.79 -11.93
C SER A 218 38.27 -53.03 -11.44
N GLU A 219 38.16 -52.43 -10.23
CA GLU A 219 39.18 -51.56 -9.61
C GLU A 219 39.28 -50.13 -10.18
N ASP A 220 38.54 -49.81 -11.23
CA ASP A 220 38.47 -48.44 -11.71
C ASP A 220 37.64 -47.54 -10.78
N THR A 221 37.93 -46.25 -10.83
CA THR A 221 37.16 -45.21 -10.14
C THR A 221 36.31 -44.38 -11.13
N PHE A 222 35.17 -43.93 -10.69
CA PHE A 222 34.39 -42.98 -11.46
C PHE A 222 34.23 -41.66 -10.71
N VAL A 223 34.02 -40.59 -11.44
CA VAL A 223 33.71 -39.28 -10.91
C VAL A 223 32.46 -38.74 -11.60
N VAL A 224 31.48 -38.30 -10.83
CA VAL A 224 30.30 -37.63 -11.34
C VAL A 224 30.30 -36.22 -10.77
N ALA A 225 30.39 -35.22 -11.65
CA ALA A 225 30.39 -33.82 -11.32
C ALA A 225 29.38 -33.10 -12.22
N PRO A 226 28.10 -33.09 -11.83
CA PRO A 226 27.06 -32.36 -12.59
C PRO A 226 27.40 -30.88 -12.73
N ILE A 227 27.12 -30.33 -13.89
CA ILE A 227 27.35 -28.91 -14.23
C ILE A 227 26.08 -28.37 -14.86
N THR A 228 25.68 -27.13 -14.53
CA THR A 228 24.53 -26.47 -15.11
C THR A 228 24.55 -26.55 -16.65
N GLY A 229 23.43 -26.98 -17.22
CA GLY A 229 23.24 -27.07 -18.67
C GLY A 229 23.92 -28.30 -19.33
N ILE A 230 24.51 -29.24 -18.56
CA ILE A 230 25.16 -30.44 -19.10
C ILE A 230 24.65 -31.69 -18.35
N PRO A 231 24.14 -32.76 -19.05
CA PRO A 231 24.09 -32.94 -20.51
C PRO A 231 22.92 -32.21 -21.19
N ASN A 232 22.03 -31.60 -20.45
CA ASN A 232 20.87 -30.86 -21.01
C ASN A 232 20.60 -29.59 -20.20
N ASN A 233 19.83 -28.67 -20.77
CA ASN A 233 19.53 -27.35 -20.19
C ASN A 233 18.62 -27.39 -18.94
N ASN A 234 18.12 -28.56 -18.54
CA ASN A 234 17.30 -28.69 -17.33
C ASN A 234 18.14 -28.81 -16.06
N ILE A 235 19.41 -29.18 -16.19
CA ILE A 235 20.32 -29.35 -15.03
C ILE A 235 20.69 -27.97 -14.48
N ILE A 236 20.41 -27.76 -13.20
CA ILE A 236 20.74 -26.57 -12.43
C ILE A 236 21.66 -26.98 -11.26
N VAL A 237 22.85 -26.45 -11.25
CA VAL A 237 23.87 -26.73 -10.21
C VAL A 237 24.42 -25.40 -9.70
N PRO A 238 23.77 -24.76 -8.74
CA PRO A 238 24.24 -23.52 -8.14
C PRO A 238 25.64 -23.67 -7.53
N ALA A 239 26.40 -22.58 -7.45
CA ALA A 239 27.71 -22.57 -6.81
C ALA A 239 27.60 -23.02 -5.34
N GLY A 240 28.50 -23.89 -4.93
CA GLY A 240 28.51 -24.45 -3.57
C GLY A 240 27.56 -25.64 -3.35
N THR A 241 26.91 -26.15 -4.40
CA THR A 241 26.11 -27.38 -4.30
C THR A 241 26.98 -28.54 -3.76
N THR A 242 26.44 -29.24 -2.75
CA THR A 242 27.06 -30.43 -2.16
C THR A 242 26.18 -31.65 -2.39
N TYR A 243 26.78 -32.82 -2.46
CA TYR A 243 26.10 -34.08 -2.74
C TYR A 243 26.24 -35.04 -1.60
N THR A 244 25.18 -35.79 -1.30
CA THR A 244 25.18 -36.97 -0.46
C THR A 244 24.66 -38.13 -1.29
N TRP A 245 25.18 -39.33 -1.08
CA TRP A 245 24.77 -40.52 -1.83
C TRP A 245 24.70 -41.77 -0.94
N THR A 246 23.89 -42.71 -1.37
CA THR A 246 23.78 -44.03 -0.78
C THR A 246 23.93 -45.07 -1.89
N VAL A 247 24.51 -46.22 -1.55
CA VAL A 247 24.58 -47.37 -2.46
C VAL A 247 23.36 -48.26 -2.18
N ILE A 248 22.67 -48.63 -3.26
CA ILE A 248 21.62 -49.66 -3.20
C ILE A 248 22.18 -50.94 -3.72
N ASP A 249 22.39 -51.93 -2.83
CA ASP A 249 22.82 -53.26 -3.23
C ASP A 249 21.67 -54.00 -3.89
N ASN A 250 21.75 -54.22 -5.19
CA ASN A 250 20.87 -55.14 -5.90
C ASN A 250 21.42 -56.56 -5.76
N LEU A 251 21.01 -57.27 -4.70
CA LEU A 251 21.25 -58.70 -4.53
C LEU A 251 20.35 -59.54 -5.44
#